data_6222b5951c36231836e93c071303bc3f
#
_entry.id   6222b5951c36231836e93c071303bc3f
#
_cell.length_a   1.000
_cell.length_b   1.000
_cell.length_c   1.000
_cell.angle_alpha   90.00
_cell.angle_beta   90.00
_cell.angle_gamma   90.00
#
_symmetry.space_group_name_H-M   'P 1'
#
loop_
_entity.id
_entity.type
_entity.pdbx_description
1 polymer ?
#
loop_
_entity_poly.entity_id
_entity_poly.type
_entity_poly.pdbx_seq_one_letter_code
_entity_poly.pdbx_strand_id
1 'polypeptide(L)'
;TLKFDEKGLIPAVVVDALSKKVLTVAYMNRESLEISMKEGKTCFWSRSRQELWRKGETSGNYQHIVSITADCDRDALTVEVLKDGPACHLGTESCFNETVYQSEENHGFSIDGLMELLEGRKADKPEGSYTTYLFEKGLDKILKKVGEESTEVIIAAKAEDKKETIYEIADLAYHVLVLMVEAGISLEDVRLSLIHISEPTRP
;
A
#
# COMPACT_ATOMS: atom_id res chain seq x y z
N THR A 1 6.61 29.57 -0.09
CA THR A 1 5.27 29.74 0.52
C THR A 1 4.27 28.93 -0.29
N LEU A 2 3.35 28.21 0.38
CA LEU A 2 2.27 27.49 -0.28
C LEU A 2 1.32 28.45 -0.98
N LYS A 3 0.80 28.02 -2.14
CA LYS A 3 -0.17 28.78 -2.94
C LYS A 3 -1.55 28.15 -2.72
N PHE A 4 -2.45 28.94 -2.19
CA PHE A 4 -3.86 28.60 -2.06
C PHE A 4 -4.63 29.22 -3.21
N ASP A 5 -5.73 28.57 -3.63
CA ASP A 5 -6.62 29.10 -4.66
C ASP A 5 -7.33 30.41 -4.20
N GLU A 6 -8.16 30.99 -5.06
CA GLU A 6 -8.92 32.22 -4.78
C GLU A 6 -9.87 32.08 -3.59
N LYS A 7 -10.23 30.84 -3.21
CA LYS A 7 -11.07 30.54 -2.04
C LYS A 7 -10.24 30.23 -0.78
N GLY A 8 -8.92 30.36 -0.85
CA GLY A 8 -8.01 30.05 0.23
C GLY A 8 -7.83 28.54 0.47
N LEU A 9 -8.04 27.71 -0.56
CA LEU A 9 -7.95 26.25 -0.48
C LEU A 9 -6.76 25.72 -1.27
N ILE A 10 -6.21 24.60 -0.80
CA ILE A 10 -5.19 23.80 -1.48
C ILE A 10 -5.64 22.34 -1.52
N PRO A 11 -5.57 21.66 -2.67
CA PRO A 11 -5.88 20.23 -2.74
C PRO A 11 -4.83 19.42 -2.00
N ALA A 12 -5.29 18.36 -1.30
CA ALA A 12 -4.47 17.44 -0.55
C ALA A 12 -4.79 16.00 -1.01
N VAL A 13 -3.83 15.37 -1.65
CA VAL A 13 -3.88 13.95 -2.03
C VAL A 13 -3.42 13.13 -0.83
N VAL A 14 -4.34 12.40 -0.22
CA VAL A 14 -4.04 11.55 0.94
C VAL A 14 -3.61 10.18 0.46
N VAL A 15 -2.46 9.73 0.95
CA VAL A 15 -1.81 8.48 0.52
C VAL A 15 -1.53 7.63 1.74
N ASP A 16 -1.84 6.35 1.67
CA ASP A 16 -1.45 5.40 2.71
C ASP A 16 0.08 5.21 2.73
N ALA A 17 0.70 5.44 3.86
CA ALA A 17 2.15 5.37 4.00
C ALA A 17 2.73 3.97 3.76
N LEU A 18 1.94 2.92 3.99
CA LEU A 18 2.35 1.53 3.85
C LEU A 18 2.19 1.01 2.42
N SER A 19 0.99 1.10 1.88
CA SER A 19 0.66 0.57 0.55
C SER A 19 0.93 1.54 -0.59
N LYS A 20 1.15 2.84 -0.27
CA LYS A 20 1.24 3.94 -1.24
C LYS A 20 -0.04 4.15 -2.07
N LYS A 21 -1.12 3.53 -1.68
CA LYS A 21 -2.43 3.69 -2.32
C LYS A 21 -3.00 5.08 -2.03
N VAL A 22 -3.52 5.73 -3.05
CA VAL A 22 -4.26 6.99 -2.88
C VAL A 22 -5.57 6.69 -2.17
N LEU A 23 -5.80 7.32 -1.02
CA LEU A 23 -6.97 7.09 -0.18
C LEU A 23 -8.13 8.03 -0.55
N THR A 24 -7.83 9.30 -0.71
CA THR A 24 -8.81 10.34 -1.06
C THR A 24 -8.12 11.60 -1.56
N VAL A 25 -8.87 12.48 -2.19
CA VAL A 25 -8.49 13.88 -2.40
C VAL A 25 -9.44 14.77 -1.60
N ALA A 26 -8.87 15.57 -0.73
CA ALA A 26 -9.59 16.53 0.10
C ALA A 26 -9.00 17.93 -0.11
N TYR A 27 -9.56 18.93 0.57
CA TYR A 27 -9.08 20.30 0.52
C TYR A 27 -8.69 20.78 1.92
N MET A 28 -7.63 21.56 1.97
CA MET A 28 -7.18 22.22 3.20
C MET A 28 -7.19 23.74 3.01
N ASN A 29 -7.61 24.47 4.04
CA ASN A 29 -7.30 25.88 4.20
C ASN A 29 -6.11 26.03 5.16
N ARG A 30 -5.63 27.25 5.40
CA ARG A 30 -4.48 27.48 6.31
C ARG A 30 -4.72 26.92 7.70
N GLU A 31 -5.91 27.13 8.23
CA GLU A 31 -6.29 26.70 9.58
C GLU A 31 -6.30 25.16 9.69
N SER A 32 -6.93 24.46 8.75
CA SER A 32 -6.97 22.98 8.75
C SER A 32 -5.57 22.37 8.60
N LEU A 33 -4.69 23.00 7.82
CA LEU A 33 -3.31 22.56 7.64
C LEU A 33 -2.51 22.76 8.96
N GLU A 34 -2.65 23.91 9.63
CA GLU A 34 -2.00 24.17 10.91
C GLU A 34 -2.48 23.20 12.00
N ILE A 35 -3.79 22.94 12.06
CA ILE A 35 -4.38 21.93 12.96
C ILE A 35 -3.80 20.56 12.67
N SER A 36 -3.74 20.16 11.41
CA SER A 36 -3.20 18.87 10.99
C SER A 36 -1.75 18.68 11.43
N MET A 37 -0.91 19.68 11.23
CA MET A 37 0.50 19.65 11.67
C MET A 37 0.64 19.62 13.18
N LYS A 38 -0.22 20.34 13.91
CA LYS A 38 -0.20 20.41 15.38
C LYS A 38 -0.69 19.12 16.04
N GLU A 39 -1.78 18.55 15.51
CA GLU A 39 -2.43 17.37 16.08
C GLU A 39 -1.82 16.04 15.57
N GLY A 40 -1.01 16.10 14.49
CA GLY A 40 -0.49 14.91 13.83
C GLY A 40 -1.56 14.04 13.17
N LYS A 41 -2.76 14.59 12.97
CA LYS A 41 -3.93 13.92 12.37
C LYS A 41 -4.54 14.80 11.30
N THR A 42 -5.13 14.17 10.27
CA THR A 42 -5.71 14.94 9.16
C THR A 42 -6.94 15.73 9.58
N CYS A 43 -6.90 17.02 9.31
CA CYS A 43 -8.01 17.94 9.35
C CYS A 43 -8.15 18.61 7.97
N PHE A 44 -9.35 18.62 7.44
CA PHE A 44 -9.66 19.15 6.10
C PHE A 44 -10.65 20.29 6.19
N TRP A 45 -10.82 20.99 5.07
CA TRP A 45 -11.91 21.93 4.86
C TRP A 45 -13.00 21.29 4.02
N SER A 46 -14.20 21.17 4.56
CA SER A 46 -15.36 20.67 3.82
C SER A 46 -15.93 21.77 2.95
N ARG A 47 -15.77 21.66 1.61
CA ARG A 47 -16.30 22.65 0.65
C ARG A 47 -17.82 22.75 0.63
N SER A 48 -18.52 21.63 0.89
CA SER A 48 -19.99 21.59 0.89
C SER A 48 -20.58 22.14 2.18
N ARG A 49 -19.94 21.87 3.34
CA ARG A 49 -20.41 22.31 4.66
C ARG A 49 -19.82 23.63 5.10
N GLN A 50 -18.74 24.09 4.43
CA GLN A 50 -17.99 25.30 4.78
C GLN A 50 -17.50 25.30 6.24
N GLU A 51 -16.93 24.16 6.67
CA GLU A 51 -16.43 23.96 8.03
C GLU A 51 -15.20 23.05 8.05
N LEU A 52 -14.47 23.09 9.16
CA LEU A 52 -13.38 22.16 9.43
C LEU A 52 -13.93 20.73 9.63
N TRP A 53 -13.20 19.76 9.11
CA TRP A 53 -13.55 18.36 9.25
C TRP A 53 -12.32 17.52 9.64
N ARG A 54 -12.33 17.00 10.86
CA ARG A 54 -11.33 16.06 11.35
C ARG A 54 -11.69 14.64 10.90
N LYS A 55 -10.83 14.04 10.10
CA LYS A 55 -11.04 12.66 9.66
C LYS A 55 -10.96 11.72 10.85
N GLY A 56 -11.97 10.87 11.00
CA GLY A 56 -12.05 9.91 12.10
C GLY A 56 -12.82 10.37 13.33
N GLU A 57 -13.18 11.66 13.44
CA GLU A 57 -13.89 12.20 14.62
C GLU A 57 -15.20 11.46 14.94
N THR A 58 -15.93 11.02 13.92
CA THR A 58 -17.19 10.28 14.07
C THR A 58 -16.99 8.77 13.98
N SER A 59 -16.11 8.30 13.07
CA SER A 59 -15.96 6.87 12.77
C SER A 59 -14.90 6.16 13.61
N GLY A 60 -14.03 6.88 14.30
CA GLY A 60 -12.83 6.34 14.94
C GLY A 60 -11.68 6.04 13.98
N ASN A 61 -11.90 6.06 12.67
CA ASN A 61 -10.89 5.78 11.65
C ASN A 61 -10.04 7.03 11.39
N TYR A 62 -9.12 7.33 12.29
CA TYR A 62 -8.20 8.46 12.16
C TYR A 62 -7.13 8.18 11.10
N GLN A 63 -6.50 9.25 10.66
CA GLN A 63 -5.36 9.23 9.75
C GLN A 63 -4.21 9.99 10.42
N HIS A 64 -3.19 9.26 10.85
CA HIS A 64 -2.01 9.79 11.52
C HIS A 64 -0.99 10.21 10.47
N ILE A 65 -0.60 11.48 10.49
CA ILE A 65 0.26 12.07 9.46
C ILE A 65 1.70 11.61 9.65
N VAL A 66 2.27 11.03 8.59
CA VAL A 66 3.69 10.71 8.49
C VAL A 66 4.45 11.88 7.85
N SER A 67 3.91 12.43 6.75
CA SER A 67 4.50 13.57 6.06
C SER A 67 3.46 14.40 5.32
N ILE A 68 3.76 15.68 5.11
CA ILE A 68 3.04 16.58 4.21
C ILE A 68 4.06 17.19 3.26
N THR A 69 3.92 16.94 1.97
CA THR A 69 4.85 17.40 0.94
C THR A 69 4.11 18.25 -0.09
N ALA A 70 4.66 19.42 -0.40
CA ALA A 70 4.15 20.25 -1.47
C ALA A 70 4.72 19.80 -2.83
N ASP A 71 3.96 19.98 -3.88
CA ASP A 71 4.44 19.80 -5.26
C ASP A 71 5.42 20.89 -5.71
N CYS A 72 5.90 20.81 -6.94
CA CYS A 72 6.98 21.68 -7.45
C CYS A 72 6.62 23.18 -7.51
N ASP A 73 5.38 23.52 -7.78
CA ASP A 73 4.87 24.89 -7.85
C ASP A 73 4.04 25.31 -6.63
N ARG A 74 3.90 24.38 -5.65
CA ARG A 74 3.36 24.59 -4.30
C ARG A 74 1.88 24.92 -4.26
N ASP A 75 1.12 24.38 -5.18
CA ASP A 75 -0.34 24.56 -5.26
C ASP A 75 -1.13 23.26 -4.97
N ALA A 76 -0.43 22.16 -4.68
CA ALA A 76 -1.00 20.89 -4.22
C ALA A 76 -0.14 20.26 -3.12
N LEU A 77 -0.76 19.39 -2.31
CA LEU A 77 -0.10 18.64 -1.25
C LEU A 77 -0.31 17.14 -1.43
N THR A 78 0.72 16.36 -1.13
CA THR A 78 0.56 14.96 -0.72
C THR A 78 0.60 14.88 0.80
N VAL A 79 -0.30 14.09 1.39
CA VAL A 79 -0.37 13.83 2.83
C VAL A 79 -0.27 12.33 3.03
N GLU A 80 0.91 11.86 3.43
CA GLU A 80 1.12 10.46 3.78
C GLU A 80 0.63 10.18 5.19
N VAL A 81 -0.17 9.11 5.35
CA VAL A 81 -0.79 8.78 6.63
C VAL A 81 -0.72 7.29 6.95
N LEU A 82 -0.68 6.97 8.23
CA LEU A 82 -1.08 5.67 8.77
C LEU A 82 -2.54 5.76 9.19
N LYS A 83 -3.36 4.80 8.77
CA LYS A 83 -4.81 4.82 9.03
C LYS A 83 -5.22 3.77 10.07
N ASP A 84 -6.17 4.12 10.96
CA ASP A 84 -6.72 3.18 11.95
C ASP A 84 -7.80 2.26 11.38
N GLY A 85 -8.19 2.45 10.11
CA GLY A 85 -9.23 1.66 9.45
C GLY A 85 -9.55 2.20 8.05
N PRO A 86 -10.64 1.74 7.43
CA PRO A 86 -11.06 2.15 6.09
C PRO A 86 -11.11 3.67 5.93
N ALA A 87 -10.52 4.17 4.83
CA ALA A 87 -10.49 5.61 4.58
C ALA A 87 -11.84 6.15 4.10
N CYS A 88 -12.61 5.34 3.38
CA CYS A 88 -13.91 5.73 2.81
C CYS A 88 -15.05 5.55 3.82
N HIS A 89 -16.04 6.44 3.77
CA HIS A 89 -17.28 6.33 4.56
C HIS A 89 -18.14 5.12 4.18
N LEU A 90 -17.93 4.52 3.01
CA LEU A 90 -18.57 3.28 2.56
C LEU A 90 -17.89 2.01 3.11
N GLY A 91 -16.86 2.16 3.94
CA GLY A 91 -16.11 1.04 4.52
C GLY A 91 -15.04 0.47 3.59
N THR A 92 -14.77 1.10 2.45
CA THR A 92 -13.69 0.69 1.55
C THR A 92 -12.34 1.33 1.94
N GLU A 93 -11.24 0.66 1.60
CA GLU A 93 -9.88 1.12 1.87
C GLU A 93 -9.58 2.51 1.30
N SER A 94 -10.12 2.80 0.12
CA SER A 94 -9.95 4.04 -0.62
C SER A 94 -11.28 4.57 -1.11
N CYS A 95 -11.37 5.88 -1.36
CA CYS A 95 -12.49 6.48 -2.08
C CYS A 95 -12.44 6.19 -3.59
N PHE A 96 -11.29 5.76 -4.11
CA PHE A 96 -11.08 5.39 -5.51
C PHE A 96 -11.28 3.88 -5.69
N ASN A 97 -12.52 3.44 -5.77
CA ASN A 97 -12.93 2.04 -5.84
C ASN A 97 -13.67 1.66 -7.14
N GLU A 98 -13.83 2.59 -8.06
CA GLU A 98 -14.46 2.37 -9.36
C GLU A 98 -13.47 2.73 -10.49
N THR A 99 -13.16 1.74 -11.34
CA THR A 99 -12.29 1.94 -12.49
C THR A 99 -13.08 2.51 -13.64
N VAL A 100 -12.79 3.74 -14.04
CA VAL A 100 -13.43 4.41 -15.18
C VAL A 100 -12.84 3.96 -16.52
N TYR A 101 -11.54 3.69 -16.53
CA TYR A 101 -10.83 3.22 -17.73
C TYR A 101 -9.63 2.36 -17.32
N GLN A 102 -9.44 1.24 -18.00
CA GLN A 102 -8.27 0.38 -17.89
C GLN A 102 -7.76 0.03 -19.29
N SER A 103 -6.46 0.21 -19.53
CA SER A 103 -5.85 -0.19 -20.79
C SER A 103 -5.77 -1.70 -20.89
N GLU A 104 -6.06 -2.26 -22.07
CA GLU A 104 -5.86 -3.67 -22.37
C GLU A 104 -4.38 -4.02 -22.63
N GLU A 105 -3.59 -3.06 -23.06
CA GLU A 105 -2.17 -3.25 -23.43
C GLU A 105 -1.20 -2.90 -22.30
N ASN A 106 -1.55 -1.95 -21.44
CA ASN A 106 -0.68 -1.45 -20.39
C ASN A 106 -1.14 -1.94 -19.02
N HIS A 107 -0.58 -3.04 -18.57
CA HIS A 107 -0.84 -3.58 -17.24
C HIS A 107 0.26 -3.12 -16.28
N GLY A 108 -0.12 -2.35 -15.28
CA GLY A 108 0.76 -2.01 -14.17
C GLY A 108 1.01 -3.25 -13.29
N PHE A 109 2.28 -3.51 -12.94
CA PHE A 109 2.60 -4.51 -11.92
C PHE A 109 2.57 -3.87 -10.53
N SER A 110 1.93 -4.54 -9.57
CA SER A 110 2.07 -4.24 -8.15
C SER A 110 2.08 -5.52 -7.33
N ILE A 111 2.81 -5.51 -6.23
CA ILE A 111 2.83 -6.66 -5.30
C ILE A 111 1.44 -6.89 -4.69
N ASP A 112 0.70 -5.81 -4.42
CA ASP A 112 -0.68 -5.91 -3.92
C ASP A 112 -1.59 -6.62 -4.94
N GLY A 113 -1.52 -6.25 -6.23
CA GLY A 113 -2.28 -6.92 -7.28
C GLY A 113 -1.86 -8.38 -7.49
N LEU A 114 -0.57 -8.70 -7.30
CA LEU A 114 -0.13 -10.09 -7.33
C LEU A 114 -0.69 -10.87 -6.13
N MET A 115 -0.72 -10.27 -4.95
CA MET A 115 -1.28 -10.90 -3.75
C MET A 115 -2.79 -11.17 -3.92
N GLU A 116 -3.57 -10.19 -4.40
CA GLU A 116 -4.99 -10.35 -4.74
C GLU A 116 -5.21 -11.51 -5.76
N LEU A 117 -4.35 -11.61 -6.78
CA LEU A 117 -4.39 -12.71 -7.75
C LEU A 117 -4.15 -14.07 -7.09
N LEU A 118 -3.17 -14.16 -6.17
CA LEU A 118 -2.85 -15.41 -5.47
C LEU A 118 -3.99 -15.84 -4.53
N GLU A 119 -4.59 -14.89 -3.81
CA GLU A 119 -5.76 -15.12 -2.97
C GLU A 119 -6.96 -15.61 -3.81
N GLY A 120 -7.23 -14.98 -4.94
CA GLY A 120 -8.25 -15.42 -5.89
C GLY A 120 -7.98 -16.85 -6.40
N ARG A 121 -6.75 -17.19 -6.76
CA ARG A 121 -6.39 -18.54 -7.21
C ARG A 121 -6.53 -19.60 -6.09
N LYS A 122 -6.31 -19.23 -4.84
CA LYS A 122 -6.57 -20.11 -3.70
C LYS A 122 -8.06 -20.38 -3.53
N ALA A 123 -8.90 -19.36 -3.72
CA ALA A 123 -10.36 -19.45 -3.59
C ALA A 123 -10.99 -20.21 -4.79
N ASP A 124 -10.67 -19.79 -6.01
CA ASP A 124 -11.33 -20.27 -7.24
C ASP A 124 -10.74 -21.55 -7.81
N LYS A 125 -9.48 -21.86 -7.46
CA LYS A 125 -8.74 -23.07 -7.89
C LYS A 125 -8.83 -23.34 -9.40
N PRO A 126 -8.42 -22.40 -10.27
CA PRO A 126 -8.51 -22.59 -11.71
C PRO A 126 -7.68 -23.80 -12.15
N GLU A 127 -8.27 -24.63 -13.01
CA GLU A 127 -7.63 -25.83 -13.54
C GLU A 127 -6.37 -25.49 -14.35
N GLY A 128 -5.31 -26.29 -14.20
CA GLY A 128 -4.03 -26.09 -14.90
C GLY A 128 -3.14 -24.98 -14.32
N SER A 129 -3.57 -24.30 -13.26
CA SER A 129 -2.77 -23.28 -12.59
C SER A 129 -1.71 -23.89 -11.69
N TYR A 130 -0.44 -23.48 -11.87
CA TYR A 130 0.66 -23.87 -10.99
C TYR A 130 0.43 -23.41 -9.54
N THR A 131 -0.14 -22.23 -9.36
CA THR A 131 -0.49 -21.70 -8.02
C THR A 131 -1.52 -22.59 -7.33
N THR A 132 -2.56 -23.01 -8.07
CA THR A 132 -3.57 -23.96 -7.58
C THR A 132 -2.92 -25.27 -7.14
N TYR A 133 -2.01 -25.81 -7.95
CA TYR A 133 -1.25 -27.02 -7.62
C TYR A 133 -0.48 -26.85 -6.29
N LEU A 134 0.16 -25.71 -6.06
CA LEU A 134 0.90 -25.46 -4.79
C LEU A 134 -0.05 -25.49 -3.60
N PHE A 135 -1.19 -24.81 -3.66
CA PHE A 135 -2.19 -24.80 -2.58
C PHE A 135 -2.80 -26.20 -2.34
N GLU A 136 -3.04 -26.98 -3.40
CA GLU A 136 -3.54 -28.34 -3.27
C GLU A 136 -2.53 -29.29 -2.63
N LYS A 137 -1.23 -29.12 -2.89
CA LYS A 137 -0.16 -29.88 -2.26
C LYS A 137 0.14 -29.44 -0.84
N GLY A 138 -0.31 -28.24 -0.47
CA GLY A 138 -0.27 -27.70 0.88
C GLY A 138 1.09 -27.17 1.33
N LEU A 139 1.15 -26.84 2.60
CA LEU A 139 2.25 -26.10 3.22
C LEU A 139 3.63 -26.72 2.98
N ASP A 140 3.77 -28.04 3.12
CA ASP A 140 5.09 -28.72 2.98
C ASP A 140 5.66 -28.51 1.57
N LYS A 141 4.82 -28.55 0.52
CA LYS A 141 5.26 -28.31 -0.84
C LYS A 141 5.67 -26.85 -1.04
N ILE A 142 4.91 -25.91 -0.49
CA ILE A 142 5.21 -24.48 -0.56
C ILE A 142 6.54 -24.18 0.15
N LEU A 143 6.73 -24.69 1.37
CA LEU A 143 7.98 -24.53 2.12
C LEU A 143 9.19 -25.15 1.41
N LYS A 144 9.00 -26.33 0.78
CA LYS A 144 10.03 -26.93 -0.06
C LYS A 144 10.45 -25.99 -1.19
N LYS A 145 9.49 -25.36 -1.89
CA LYS A 145 9.80 -24.41 -2.96
C LYS A 145 10.52 -23.16 -2.44
N VAL A 146 10.11 -22.59 -1.33
CA VAL A 146 10.83 -21.46 -0.71
C VAL A 146 12.28 -21.82 -0.42
N GLY A 147 12.56 -23.05 0.09
CA GLY A 147 13.91 -23.54 0.35
C GLY A 147 14.72 -23.74 -0.95
N GLU A 148 14.12 -24.32 -1.99
CA GLU A 148 14.73 -24.51 -3.31
C GLU A 148 15.15 -23.16 -3.91
N GLU A 149 14.21 -22.20 -4.06
CA GLU A 149 14.47 -20.88 -4.65
C GLU A 149 15.50 -20.05 -3.82
N SER A 150 15.46 -20.16 -2.49
CA SER A 150 16.47 -19.53 -1.64
C SER A 150 17.88 -20.04 -1.95
N THR A 151 18.00 -21.34 -2.23
CA THR A 151 19.29 -21.97 -2.58
C THR A 151 19.75 -21.52 -3.96
N GLU A 152 18.84 -21.44 -4.94
CA GLU A 152 19.12 -20.99 -6.30
C GLU A 152 19.56 -19.54 -6.35
N VAL A 153 18.95 -18.64 -5.55
CA VAL A 153 19.44 -17.26 -5.34
C VAL A 153 20.89 -17.24 -4.86
N ILE A 154 21.26 -18.09 -3.88
CA ILE A 154 22.62 -18.15 -3.34
C ILE A 154 23.61 -18.61 -4.42
N ILE A 155 23.25 -19.63 -5.20
CA ILE A 155 24.11 -20.20 -6.25
C ILE A 155 24.31 -19.15 -7.37
N ALA A 156 23.25 -18.55 -7.86
CA ALA A 156 23.29 -17.55 -8.93
C ALA A 156 24.10 -16.31 -8.50
N ALA A 157 23.86 -15.81 -7.29
CA ALA A 157 24.59 -14.67 -6.75
C ALA A 157 26.09 -14.98 -6.54
N LYS A 158 26.42 -16.20 -6.08
CA LYS A 158 27.81 -16.63 -5.92
C LYS A 158 28.53 -16.80 -7.25
N ALA A 159 27.82 -17.16 -8.31
CA ALA A 159 28.34 -17.25 -9.67
C ALA A 159 28.47 -15.87 -10.35
N GLU A 160 28.06 -14.79 -9.69
CA GLU A 160 28.04 -13.43 -10.21
C GLU A 160 27.17 -13.26 -11.48
N ASP A 161 26.23 -14.19 -11.71
CA ASP A 161 25.25 -14.10 -12.79
C ASP A 161 24.08 -13.21 -12.37
N LYS A 162 24.20 -11.93 -12.74
CA LYS A 162 23.16 -10.94 -12.40
C LYS A 162 21.79 -11.28 -12.99
N LYS A 163 21.76 -11.84 -14.20
CA LYS A 163 20.50 -12.15 -14.88
C LYS A 163 19.79 -13.28 -14.17
N GLU A 164 20.49 -14.36 -13.91
CA GLU A 164 19.95 -15.52 -13.18
C GLU A 164 19.56 -15.13 -11.76
N THR A 165 20.40 -14.37 -11.07
CA THR A 165 20.07 -13.87 -9.72
C THR A 165 18.74 -13.10 -9.68
N ILE A 166 18.44 -12.29 -10.72
CA ILE A 166 17.16 -11.56 -10.80
C ILE A 166 15.99 -12.54 -10.95
N TYR A 167 16.11 -13.60 -11.76
CA TYR A 167 15.06 -14.59 -11.92
C TYR A 167 14.80 -15.34 -10.62
N GLU A 168 15.85 -15.82 -9.98
CA GLU A 168 15.72 -16.58 -8.73
C GLU A 168 15.17 -15.73 -7.58
N ILE A 169 15.53 -14.43 -7.50
CA ILE A 169 14.92 -13.50 -6.53
C ILE A 169 13.42 -13.33 -6.81
N ALA A 170 13.01 -13.24 -8.07
CA ALA A 170 11.60 -13.12 -8.43
C ALA A 170 10.82 -14.39 -8.09
N ASP A 171 11.39 -15.57 -8.34
CA ASP A 171 10.78 -16.85 -8.02
C ASP A 171 10.69 -17.08 -6.51
N LEU A 172 11.73 -16.73 -5.77
CA LEU A 172 11.69 -16.72 -4.30
C LEU A 172 10.59 -15.79 -3.78
N ALA A 173 10.53 -14.55 -4.27
CA ALA A 173 9.51 -13.59 -3.86
C ALA A 173 8.09 -14.12 -4.14
N TYR A 174 7.87 -14.71 -5.32
CA TYR A 174 6.60 -15.33 -5.66
C TYR A 174 6.22 -16.45 -4.68
N HIS A 175 7.12 -17.38 -4.38
CA HIS A 175 6.83 -18.49 -3.48
C HIS A 175 6.66 -18.03 -2.01
N VAL A 176 7.33 -16.96 -1.59
CA VAL A 176 7.08 -16.31 -0.29
C VAL A 176 5.67 -15.70 -0.24
N LEU A 177 5.19 -15.04 -1.29
CA LEU A 177 3.82 -14.54 -1.36
C LEU A 177 2.78 -15.68 -1.32
N VAL A 178 3.04 -16.80 -2.02
CA VAL A 178 2.19 -18.00 -1.92
C VAL A 178 2.15 -18.55 -0.49
N LEU A 179 3.30 -18.59 0.20
CA LEU A 179 3.37 -18.97 1.62
C LEU A 179 2.56 -18.02 2.50
N MET A 180 2.65 -16.71 2.26
CA MET A 180 1.88 -15.72 3.00
C MET A 180 0.37 -15.96 2.88
N VAL A 181 -0.13 -16.18 1.65
CA VAL A 181 -1.54 -16.52 1.41
C VAL A 181 -1.94 -17.81 2.10
N GLU A 182 -1.06 -18.83 2.09
CA GLU A 182 -1.34 -20.10 2.77
C GLU A 182 -1.42 -19.94 4.28
N ALA A 183 -0.53 -19.13 4.86
CA ALA A 183 -0.45 -18.85 6.29
C ALA A 183 -1.42 -17.77 6.79
N GLY A 184 -2.16 -17.10 5.91
CA GLY A 184 -3.06 -15.99 6.26
C GLY A 184 -2.31 -14.72 6.71
N ILE A 185 -1.10 -14.50 6.19
CA ILE A 185 -0.26 -13.33 6.47
C ILE A 185 -0.50 -12.28 5.38
N SER A 186 -0.85 -11.07 5.77
CA SER A 186 -1.06 -9.96 4.84
C SER A 186 0.25 -9.25 4.47
N LEU A 187 0.25 -8.52 3.36
CA LEU A 187 1.35 -7.61 3.02
C LEU A 187 1.52 -6.51 4.06
N GLU A 188 0.43 -6.08 4.68
CA GLU A 188 0.46 -5.06 5.73
C GLU A 188 1.22 -5.54 6.97
N ASP A 189 1.02 -6.80 7.40
CA ASP A 189 1.76 -7.40 8.52
C ASP A 189 3.27 -7.36 8.27
N VAL A 190 3.68 -7.71 7.04
CA VAL A 190 5.10 -7.70 6.66
C VAL A 190 5.63 -6.27 6.56
N ARG A 191 4.89 -5.33 5.97
CA ARG A 191 5.28 -3.92 5.90
C ARG A 191 5.45 -3.31 7.29
N LEU A 192 4.51 -3.55 8.21
CA LEU A 192 4.61 -3.09 9.59
C LEU A 192 5.84 -3.66 10.30
N SER A 193 6.14 -4.95 10.11
CA SER A 193 7.33 -5.57 10.66
C SER A 193 8.63 -4.96 10.09
N LEU A 194 8.65 -4.61 8.80
CA LEU A 194 9.81 -4.00 8.15
C LEU A 194 10.07 -2.56 8.62
N ILE A 195 9.05 -1.81 9.05
CA ILE A 195 9.23 -0.47 9.64
C ILE A 195 10.14 -0.56 10.86
N HIS A 196 9.98 -1.55 11.72
CA HIS A 196 10.83 -1.74 12.90
C HIS A 196 12.29 -2.06 12.55
N ILE A 197 12.58 -2.54 11.33
CA ILE A 197 13.96 -2.78 10.88
C ILE A 197 14.63 -1.48 10.45
N SER A 198 13.86 -0.51 9.95
CA SER A 198 14.35 0.78 9.50
C SER A 198 14.51 1.82 10.62
N GLU A 199 13.98 1.55 11.82
CA GLU A 199 14.16 2.42 12.98
C GLU A 199 15.58 2.24 13.57
N PRO A 200 16.31 3.34 13.87
CA PRO A 200 17.71 3.28 14.32
C PRO A 200 17.92 2.75 15.75
N THR A 201 16.92 2.15 16.36
CA THR A 201 16.89 1.75 17.78
C THR A 201 16.93 0.24 18.02
N ARG A 202 17.35 -0.58 17.07
CA ARG A 202 17.73 -1.96 17.43
C ARG A 202 19.16 -1.97 17.96
N PRO A 203 19.37 -2.33 19.25
CA PRO A 203 20.70 -2.51 19.82
C PRO A 203 21.46 -3.62 19.15
#